data_7633346cae71aee8797d19d77888ba04
#
_entry.id   7633346cae71aee8797d19d77888ba04
#
_cell.length_a   1.000
_cell.length_b   1.000
_cell.length_c   1.000
_cell.angle_alpha   90.00
_cell.angle_beta   90.00
_cell.angle_gamma   90.00
#
_symmetry.space_group_name_H-M   'P 1'
#
loop_
_entity.id
_entity.type
_entity.pdbx_description
1 polymer ?
#
loop_
_entity_poly.entity_id
_entity_poly.type
_entity_poly.pdbx_seq_one_letter_code
_entity_poly.pdbx_strand_id
1 'polypeptide(L)'
;QWDFFDLPEQWTINYKNLTFNLKPFSFKHTGLFPEQATNWDWFSEKIKNANRPVKVLNLFAYTGGATLAALEAGAMVTHVDASKGMVTWAKENAVSSNLADRPHYDAIIMDPPSYGRGPKGETWKIEENIFPFIELCTNILSDDPLFFLINSYTTGLQPAVLSYMINTAIVKKFGGHVTAEEIGLNVTSNGLVLPCGASGRWEN
;
A
#
# COMPACT_ATOMS: atom_id res chain seq x y z
N GLN A 1 15.05 -3.13 20.51
CA GLN A 1 14.85 -4.43 21.14
C GLN A 1 13.40 -4.53 21.63
N TRP A 2 12.77 -5.70 21.55
CA TRP A 2 11.48 -6.00 22.13
C TRP A 2 11.67 -6.47 23.57
N ASP A 3 10.88 -5.92 24.49
CA ASP A 3 10.79 -6.41 25.85
C ASP A 3 9.42 -7.11 25.98
N PHE A 4 9.46 -8.42 26.21
CA PHE A 4 8.26 -9.27 26.26
C PHE A 4 7.82 -9.44 27.73
N PHE A 5 6.61 -9.00 28.04
CA PHE A 5 6.01 -9.20 29.39
C PHE A 5 4.94 -10.29 29.34
N ASP A 6 3.89 -10.10 28.56
CA ASP A 6 2.76 -11.04 28.43
C ASP A 6 2.16 -10.96 27.01
N LEU A 7 3.03 -11.03 26.00
CA LEU A 7 2.63 -10.97 24.61
C LEU A 7 2.77 -12.35 23.97
N PRO A 8 1.74 -12.90 23.30
CA PRO A 8 1.85 -14.15 22.57
C PRO A 8 2.87 -14.00 21.43
N GLU A 9 3.48 -15.11 21.02
CA GLU A 9 4.41 -15.13 19.88
C GLU A 9 3.74 -14.70 18.57
N GLN A 10 2.45 -14.98 18.45
CA GLN A 10 1.62 -14.63 17.29
C GLN A 10 0.16 -14.45 17.74
N TRP A 11 -0.55 -13.48 17.14
CA TRP A 11 -1.98 -13.27 17.35
C TRP A 11 -2.64 -12.82 16.03
N THR A 12 -3.96 -12.71 16.03
CA THR A 12 -4.71 -12.20 14.87
C THR A 12 -5.51 -10.97 15.25
N ILE A 13 -5.70 -10.08 14.26
CA ILE A 13 -6.70 -9.02 14.31
C ILE A 13 -7.57 -9.07 13.07
N ASN A 14 -8.77 -8.51 13.16
CA ASN A 14 -9.71 -8.44 12.06
C ASN A 14 -9.96 -6.98 11.66
N TYR A 15 -10.09 -6.76 10.35
CA TYR A 15 -10.62 -5.53 9.79
C TYR A 15 -11.67 -5.89 8.75
N LYS A 16 -12.95 -5.59 9.04
CA LYS A 16 -14.07 -6.07 8.20
C LYS A 16 -14.00 -7.60 8.02
N ASN A 17 -13.91 -8.08 6.78
CA ASN A 17 -13.82 -9.50 6.44
C ASN A 17 -12.37 -10.02 6.37
N LEU A 18 -11.39 -9.18 6.63
CA LEU A 18 -9.97 -9.52 6.55
C LEU A 18 -9.43 -9.96 7.91
N THR A 19 -8.59 -10.99 7.91
CA THR A 19 -7.87 -11.48 9.09
C THR A 19 -6.37 -11.34 8.86
N PHE A 20 -5.70 -10.67 9.79
CA PHE A 20 -4.26 -10.43 9.74
C PHE A 20 -3.56 -11.18 10.87
N ASN A 21 -2.57 -11.97 10.52
CA ASN A 21 -1.66 -12.60 11.47
C ASN A 21 -0.57 -11.59 11.86
N LEU A 22 -0.39 -11.37 13.15
CA LEU A 22 0.60 -10.44 13.69
C LEU A 22 1.60 -11.16 14.58
N LYS A 23 2.84 -10.69 14.57
CA LYS A 23 3.92 -11.13 15.47
C LYS A 23 4.97 -10.05 15.61
N PRO A 24 5.71 -9.99 16.72
CA PRO A 24 6.84 -9.08 16.84
C PRO A 24 7.89 -9.37 15.77
N PHE A 25 8.34 -8.32 15.07
CA PHE A 25 9.31 -8.41 14.00
C PHE A 25 10.40 -7.34 14.14
N SER A 26 11.41 -7.35 13.25
CA SER A 26 12.50 -6.37 13.22
C SER A 26 11.95 -4.93 13.18
N PHE A 27 12.74 -3.98 13.68
CA PHE A 27 12.41 -2.54 13.70
C PHE A 27 11.11 -2.18 14.47
N LYS A 28 10.71 -3.01 15.44
CA LYS A 28 9.49 -2.84 16.25
C LYS A 28 8.18 -2.88 15.45
N HIS A 29 8.19 -3.55 14.30
CA HIS A 29 6.98 -3.80 13.51
C HIS A 29 6.25 -5.05 14.00
N THR A 30 4.93 -5.08 13.81
CA THR A 30 4.07 -6.22 14.18
C THR A 30 3.42 -6.91 12.97
N GLY A 31 3.66 -6.40 11.77
CA GLY A 31 3.16 -6.98 10.53
C GLY A 31 1.97 -6.24 9.90
N LEU A 32 1.54 -5.10 10.46
CA LEU A 32 0.47 -4.31 9.88
C LEU A 32 0.68 -2.81 10.17
N PHE A 33 0.21 -1.98 9.24
CA PHE A 33 0.12 -0.54 9.34
C PHE A 33 -1.38 -0.14 9.31
N PRO A 34 -2.03 -0.03 10.49
CA PRO A 34 -3.49 0.13 10.55
C PRO A 34 -4.00 1.47 10.01
N GLU A 35 -3.17 2.51 9.97
CA GLU A 35 -3.48 3.80 9.33
C GLU A 35 -3.78 3.68 7.84
N GLN A 36 -3.30 2.62 7.18
CA GLN A 36 -3.58 2.33 5.77
C GLN A 36 -5.04 1.91 5.52
N ALA A 37 -5.81 1.62 6.56
CA ALA A 37 -7.22 1.23 6.43
C ALA A 37 -8.06 2.28 5.67
N THR A 38 -7.74 3.56 5.81
CA THR A 38 -8.36 4.65 5.03
C THR A 38 -8.16 4.46 3.52
N ASN A 39 -6.96 4.06 3.13
CA ASN A 39 -6.64 3.78 1.73
C ASN A 39 -7.31 2.48 1.26
N TRP A 40 -7.33 1.44 2.11
CA TRP A 40 -8.00 0.19 1.77
C TRP A 40 -9.48 0.41 1.49
N ASP A 41 -10.16 1.23 2.27
CA ASP A 41 -11.57 1.57 2.07
C ASP A 41 -11.78 2.35 0.77
N TRP A 42 -10.95 3.35 0.53
CA TRP A 42 -11.03 4.19 -0.66
C TRP A 42 -10.89 3.37 -1.95
N PHE A 43 -9.79 2.60 -2.11
CA PHE A 43 -9.62 1.84 -3.36
C PHE A 43 -10.56 0.63 -3.47
N SER A 44 -10.99 0.03 -2.35
CA SER A 44 -11.98 -1.06 -2.37
C SER A 44 -13.31 -0.56 -2.95
N GLU A 45 -13.73 0.65 -2.61
CA GLU A 45 -14.92 1.27 -3.20
C GLU A 45 -14.77 1.49 -4.71
N LYS A 46 -13.62 1.99 -5.17
CA LYS A 46 -13.32 2.16 -6.59
C LYS A 46 -13.39 0.83 -7.35
N ILE A 47 -12.76 -0.21 -6.80
CA ILE A 47 -12.76 -1.56 -7.39
C ILE A 47 -14.19 -2.10 -7.50
N LYS A 48 -14.99 -2.03 -6.43
CA LYS A 48 -16.38 -2.52 -6.40
C LYS A 48 -17.27 -1.79 -7.39
N ASN A 49 -17.04 -0.50 -7.58
CA ASN A 49 -17.86 0.36 -8.45
C ASN A 49 -17.40 0.38 -9.92
N ALA A 50 -16.29 -0.23 -10.27
CA ALA A 50 -15.74 -0.21 -11.63
C ALA A 50 -16.60 -0.94 -12.67
N ASN A 51 -17.49 -1.86 -12.24
CA ASN A 51 -18.37 -2.67 -13.10
C ASN A 51 -17.62 -3.44 -14.23
N ARG A 52 -16.35 -3.72 -14.03
CA ARG A 52 -15.47 -4.50 -14.91
C ARG A 52 -14.42 -5.25 -14.10
N PRO A 53 -13.77 -6.28 -14.65
CA PRO A 53 -12.60 -6.88 -14.00
C PRO A 53 -11.52 -5.83 -13.77
N VAL A 54 -10.98 -5.76 -12.54
CA VAL A 54 -9.95 -4.80 -12.14
C VAL A 54 -8.66 -5.54 -11.81
N LYS A 55 -7.57 -5.05 -12.34
CA LYS A 55 -6.22 -5.57 -12.17
C LYS A 55 -5.38 -4.61 -11.34
N VAL A 56 -4.82 -5.06 -10.22
CA VAL A 56 -4.05 -4.23 -9.29
C VAL A 56 -2.62 -4.74 -9.17
N LEU A 57 -1.65 -3.84 -9.38
CA LEU A 57 -0.25 -4.07 -9.06
C LEU A 57 0.06 -3.42 -7.70
N ASN A 58 0.39 -4.24 -6.70
CA ASN A 58 0.81 -3.78 -5.38
C ASN A 58 2.32 -3.94 -5.23
N LEU A 59 3.03 -2.83 -5.18
CA LEU A 59 4.50 -2.74 -5.11
C LEU A 59 4.95 -2.43 -3.69
N PHE A 60 6.06 -3.03 -3.24
CA PHE A 60 6.55 -2.93 -1.85
C PHE A 60 5.48 -3.40 -0.87
N ALA A 61 4.87 -4.52 -1.20
CA ALA A 61 3.54 -4.89 -0.71
C ALA A 61 3.53 -5.48 0.71
N TYR A 62 4.70 -5.60 1.35
CA TYR A 62 4.89 -6.02 2.74
C TYR A 62 4.15 -7.31 3.07
N THR A 63 3.37 -7.35 4.16
CA THR A 63 2.58 -8.53 4.59
C THR A 63 1.21 -8.64 3.91
N GLY A 64 0.93 -7.78 2.91
CA GLY A 64 -0.22 -7.88 2.03
C GLY A 64 -1.49 -7.17 2.48
N GLY A 65 -1.45 -6.20 3.38
CA GLY A 65 -2.65 -5.48 3.81
C GLY A 65 -3.47 -4.92 2.66
N ALA A 66 -2.84 -4.12 1.79
CA ALA A 66 -3.49 -3.58 0.60
C ALA A 66 -3.86 -4.67 -0.44
N THR A 67 -3.04 -5.72 -0.55
CA THR A 67 -3.32 -6.88 -1.42
C THR A 67 -4.63 -7.55 -1.03
N LEU A 68 -4.81 -7.85 0.27
CA LEU A 68 -6.01 -8.52 0.76
C LEU A 68 -7.26 -7.65 0.59
N ALA A 69 -7.15 -6.35 0.86
CA ALA A 69 -8.25 -5.41 0.68
C ALA A 69 -8.70 -5.33 -0.79
N ALA A 70 -7.75 -5.30 -1.73
CA ALA A 70 -8.07 -5.29 -3.16
C ALA A 70 -8.66 -6.62 -3.63
N LEU A 71 -8.14 -7.77 -3.15
CA LEU A 71 -8.71 -9.10 -3.44
C LEU A 71 -10.13 -9.24 -2.90
N GLU A 72 -10.39 -8.81 -1.67
CA GLU A 72 -11.73 -8.84 -1.07
C GLU A 72 -12.71 -7.96 -1.84
N ALA A 73 -12.24 -6.84 -2.37
CA ALA A 73 -13.04 -5.97 -3.24
C ALA A 73 -13.32 -6.59 -4.64
N GLY A 74 -12.72 -7.72 -4.98
CA GLY A 74 -12.95 -8.45 -6.24
C GLY A 74 -11.91 -8.18 -7.32
N ALA A 75 -10.83 -7.46 -7.00
CA ALA A 75 -9.72 -7.28 -7.93
C ALA A 75 -8.88 -8.54 -8.06
N MET A 76 -8.15 -8.59 -9.14
CA MET A 76 -7.04 -9.50 -9.34
C MET A 76 -5.75 -8.75 -8.99
N VAL A 77 -4.89 -9.31 -8.10
CA VAL A 77 -3.74 -8.57 -7.54
C VAL A 77 -2.41 -9.26 -7.80
N THR A 78 -1.40 -8.52 -8.27
CA THR A 78 -0.02 -8.96 -8.12
C THR A 78 0.63 -8.23 -6.95
N HIS A 79 1.07 -9.05 -6.05
CA HIS A 79 1.82 -8.68 -4.87
C HIS A 79 3.31 -8.78 -5.14
N VAL A 80 4.02 -7.68 -5.05
CA VAL A 80 5.48 -7.61 -5.28
C VAL A 80 6.18 -7.08 -4.04
N ASP A 81 7.04 -7.91 -3.47
CA ASP A 81 7.93 -7.54 -2.38
C ASP A 81 9.29 -8.21 -2.56
N ALA A 82 10.37 -7.51 -2.20
CA ALA A 82 11.74 -8.03 -2.30
C ALA A 82 12.04 -9.10 -1.24
N SER A 83 11.31 -9.12 -0.13
CA SER A 83 11.50 -10.05 0.98
C SER A 83 10.64 -11.30 0.80
N LYS A 84 11.29 -12.46 0.64
CA LYS A 84 10.60 -13.76 0.63
C LYS A 84 9.77 -14.00 1.90
N GLY A 85 10.24 -13.53 3.05
CA GLY A 85 9.53 -13.64 4.33
C GLY A 85 8.22 -12.84 4.32
N MET A 86 8.22 -11.63 3.75
CA MET A 86 7.01 -10.81 3.62
C MET A 86 6.01 -11.44 2.65
N VAL A 87 6.46 -11.94 1.51
CA VAL A 87 5.61 -12.66 0.55
C VAL A 87 4.98 -13.91 1.18
N THR A 88 5.74 -14.67 1.99
CA THR A 88 5.19 -15.81 2.73
C THR A 88 4.12 -15.37 3.73
N TRP A 89 4.38 -14.33 4.49
CA TRP A 89 3.42 -13.80 5.46
C TRP A 89 2.15 -13.26 4.77
N ALA A 90 2.29 -12.61 3.61
CA ALA A 90 1.15 -12.18 2.80
C ALA A 90 0.27 -13.37 2.35
N LYS A 91 0.89 -14.51 1.98
CA LYS A 91 0.16 -15.74 1.66
C LYS A 91 -0.57 -16.31 2.88
N GLU A 92 0.07 -16.32 4.06
CA GLU A 92 -0.57 -16.74 5.32
C GLU A 92 -1.79 -15.88 5.63
N ASN A 93 -1.69 -14.55 5.47
CA ASN A 93 -2.79 -13.62 5.63
C ASN A 93 -3.90 -13.85 4.59
N ALA A 94 -3.56 -14.16 3.33
CA ALA A 94 -4.54 -14.48 2.29
C ALA A 94 -5.31 -15.76 2.60
N VAL A 95 -4.64 -16.81 3.10
CA VAL A 95 -5.27 -18.05 3.57
C VAL A 95 -6.21 -17.75 4.74
N SER A 96 -5.75 -17.02 5.76
CA SER A 96 -6.55 -16.65 6.94
C SER A 96 -7.78 -15.80 6.59
N SER A 97 -7.73 -15.08 5.45
CA SER A 97 -8.83 -14.27 4.91
C SER A 97 -9.67 -14.98 3.84
N ASN A 98 -9.41 -16.28 3.56
CA ASN A 98 -10.06 -17.07 2.49
C ASN A 98 -9.91 -16.46 1.07
N LEU A 99 -8.75 -15.90 0.74
CA LEU A 99 -8.48 -15.15 -0.52
C LEU A 99 -7.32 -15.73 -1.36
N ALA A 100 -6.91 -16.99 -1.16
CA ALA A 100 -5.64 -17.55 -1.68
C ALA A 100 -5.53 -17.72 -3.22
N ASP A 101 -6.63 -17.64 -3.98
CA ASP A 101 -6.63 -18.00 -5.42
C ASP A 101 -7.25 -16.94 -6.36
N ARG A 102 -6.48 -15.92 -6.78
CA ARG A 102 -6.92 -15.01 -7.88
C ARG A 102 -5.78 -14.20 -8.56
N PRO A 103 -5.67 -14.07 -9.93
CA PRO A 103 -4.68 -13.22 -10.64
C PRO A 103 -5.21 -12.08 -11.56
N HIS A 104 -4.40 -10.96 -11.76
CA HIS A 104 -4.22 -9.89 -12.82
C HIS A 104 -4.74 -8.42 -12.60
N TYR A 105 -4.22 -7.34 -13.39
CA TYR A 105 -4.08 -5.89 -13.03
C TYR A 105 -4.86 -4.80 -13.80
N ASP A 106 -5.26 -3.65 -13.15
CA ASP A 106 -5.69 -2.36 -13.75
C ASP A 106 -5.46 -1.12 -12.85
N ALA A 107 -4.75 -1.26 -11.77
CA ALA A 107 -4.35 -0.16 -10.90
C ALA A 107 -2.98 -0.41 -10.26
N ILE A 108 -2.33 0.64 -9.75
CA ILE A 108 -1.06 0.54 -9.05
C ILE A 108 -1.21 1.07 -7.63
N ILE A 109 -0.74 0.29 -6.66
CA ILE A 109 -0.55 0.68 -5.27
C ILE A 109 0.94 0.58 -4.98
N MET A 110 1.54 1.59 -4.36
CA MET A 110 2.94 1.54 -3.92
C MET A 110 3.17 2.18 -2.56
N ASP A 111 4.03 1.55 -1.78
CA ASP A 111 4.49 2.03 -0.49
C ASP A 111 6.02 1.92 -0.41
N PRO A 112 6.75 2.76 -1.16
CA PRO A 112 8.18 2.65 -1.31
C PRO A 112 8.92 3.00 -0.02
N PRO A 113 9.98 2.25 0.36
CA PRO A 113 10.80 2.57 1.52
C PRO A 113 11.59 3.86 1.28
N SER A 114 11.92 4.59 2.36
CA SER A 114 12.78 5.78 2.29
C SER A 114 14.16 5.44 1.73
N TYR A 115 14.69 4.27 2.09
CA TYR A 115 16.00 3.77 1.67
C TYR A 115 15.99 2.25 1.51
N GLY A 116 16.74 1.73 0.54
CA GLY A 116 16.93 0.31 0.34
C GLY A 116 18.24 -0.02 -0.38
N ARG A 117 18.70 -1.27 -0.23
CA ARG A 117 19.83 -1.83 -1.00
C ARG A 117 19.39 -3.09 -1.73
N GLY A 118 19.65 -3.14 -3.00
CA GLY A 118 19.48 -4.33 -3.82
C GLY A 118 20.60 -5.36 -3.63
N PRO A 119 20.38 -6.60 -4.08
CA PRO A 119 21.34 -7.70 -3.90
C PRO A 119 22.65 -7.54 -4.67
N LYS A 120 22.69 -6.65 -5.66
CA LYS A 120 23.89 -6.34 -6.45
C LYS A 120 24.57 -5.03 -6.04
N GLY A 121 24.14 -4.43 -4.91
CA GLY A 121 24.66 -3.17 -4.40
C GLY A 121 23.93 -1.92 -4.91
N GLU A 122 22.84 -2.08 -5.66
CA GLU A 122 21.98 -0.95 -6.06
C GLU A 122 21.44 -0.23 -4.81
N THR A 123 21.37 1.08 -4.90
CA THR A 123 20.84 1.89 -3.81
C THR A 123 19.54 2.56 -4.25
N TRP A 124 18.50 2.33 -3.47
CA TRP A 124 17.26 3.09 -3.54
C TRP A 124 17.29 4.21 -2.50
N LYS A 125 17.07 5.42 -2.94
CA LYS A 125 16.76 6.58 -2.11
C LYS A 125 15.50 7.22 -2.66
N ILE A 126 14.49 7.36 -1.83
CA ILE A 126 13.16 7.77 -2.31
C ILE A 126 13.19 9.15 -2.96
N GLU A 127 13.92 10.10 -2.40
CA GLU A 127 14.06 11.47 -2.92
C GLU A 127 14.70 11.56 -4.31
N GLU A 128 15.53 10.58 -4.67
CA GLU A 128 16.21 10.51 -5.97
C GLU A 128 15.43 9.66 -6.97
N ASN A 129 14.75 8.61 -6.52
CA ASN A 129 14.24 7.55 -7.38
C ASN A 129 12.73 7.55 -7.57
N ILE A 130 11.95 8.18 -6.67
CA ILE A 130 10.49 8.02 -6.68
C ILE A 130 9.83 8.62 -7.92
N PHE A 131 10.22 9.82 -8.35
CA PHE A 131 9.59 10.46 -9.50
C PHE A 131 9.87 9.70 -10.81
N PRO A 132 11.12 9.34 -11.16
CA PRO A 132 11.39 8.47 -12.31
C PRO A 132 10.67 7.12 -12.24
N PHE A 133 10.46 6.58 -11.04
CA PHE A 133 9.74 5.33 -10.87
C PHE A 133 8.23 5.47 -11.11
N ILE A 134 7.62 6.57 -10.67
CA ILE A 134 6.23 6.90 -11.02
C ILE A 134 6.07 7.03 -12.54
N GLU A 135 6.98 7.75 -13.21
CA GLU A 135 6.97 7.86 -14.67
C GLU A 135 7.09 6.50 -15.36
N LEU A 136 7.97 5.62 -14.87
CA LEU A 136 8.10 4.25 -15.38
C LEU A 136 6.79 3.47 -15.23
N CYS A 137 6.11 3.61 -14.07
CA CYS A 137 4.84 2.95 -13.80
C CYS A 137 3.73 3.36 -14.77
N THR A 138 3.75 4.57 -15.33
CA THR A 138 2.76 4.98 -16.34
C THR A 138 2.81 4.16 -17.62
N ASN A 139 3.92 3.47 -17.91
CA ASN A 139 4.07 2.63 -19.10
C ASN A 139 3.42 1.25 -18.96
N ILE A 140 3.05 0.85 -17.74
CA ILE A 140 2.41 -0.44 -17.43
C ILE A 140 0.96 -0.28 -16.97
N LEU A 141 0.47 0.95 -16.84
CA LEU A 141 -0.96 1.22 -16.69
C LEU A 141 -1.67 0.92 -18.01
N SER A 142 -2.87 0.37 -17.92
CA SER A 142 -3.75 0.14 -19.08
C SER A 142 -4.14 1.46 -19.75
N ASP A 143 -4.79 1.39 -20.93
CA ASP A 143 -5.32 2.58 -21.63
C ASP A 143 -6.48 3.24 -20.89
N ASP A 144 -7.17 2.50 -20.02
CA ASP A 144 -8.27 2.95 -19.16
C ASP A 144 -7.98 2.58 -17.69
N PRO A 145 -6.98 3.20 -17.06
CA PRO A 145 -6.58 2.87 -15.70
C PRO A 145 -7.62 3.42 -14.69
N LEU A 146 -7.79 2.72 -13.58
CA LEU A 146 -8.80 3.03 -12.58
C LEU A 146 -8.28 3.95 -11.48
N PHE A 147 -7.10 3.62 -10.94
CA PHE A 147 -6.47 4.45 -9.91
C PHE A 147 -4.96 4.21 -9.78
N PHE A 148 -4.30 5.18 -9.14
CA PHE A 148 -2.92 5.09 -8.67
C PHE A 148 -2.83 5.60 -7.24
N LEU A 149 -2.21 4.82 -6.37
CA LEU A 149 -2.00 5.16 -4.97
C LEU A 149 -0.52 5.07 -4.61
N ILE A 150 0.02 6.13 -4.02
CA ILE A 150 1.35 6.14 -3.43
C ILE A 150 1.29 6.60 -1.97
N ASN A 151 1.96 5.88 -1.10
CA ASN A 151 2.17 6.26 0.28
C ASN A 151 3.61 6.75 0.50
N SER A 152 3.81 7.59 1.50
CA SER A 152 5.13 8.00 1.95
C SER A 152 5.15 8.23 3.46
N TYR A 153 6.14 7.63 4.10
CA TYR A 153 6.49 7.85 5.51
C TYR A 153 7.80 8.64 5.64
N THR A 154 8.28 9.21 4.53
CA THR A 154 9.55 9.92 4.47
C THR A 154 9.34 11.42 4.72
N THR A 155 10.09 11.97 5.66
CA THR A 155 10.14 13.41 5.90
C THR A 155 10.55 14.15 4.62
N GLY A 156 9.78 15.18 4.24
CA GLY A 156 9.99 15.94 3.00
C GLY A 156 9.12 15.50 1.81
N LEU A 157 8.55 14.29 1.82
CA LEU A 157 7.55 13.85 0.84
C LEU A 157 6.13 14.07 1.38
N GLN A 158 5.80 15.34 1.56
CA GLN A 158 4.49 15.79 2.04
C GLN A 158 3.39 15.61 1.00
N PRO A 159 2.09 15.70 1.37
CA PRO A 159 0.97 15.53 0.43
C PRO A 159 1.09 16.40 -0.82
N ALA A 160 1.51 17.65 -0.70
CA ALA A 160 1.67 18.56 -1.83
C ALA A 160 2.73 18.08 -2.83
N VAL A 161 3.83 17.45 -2.35
CA VAL A 161 4.88 16.89 -3.21
C VAL A 161 4.36 15.66 -3.95
N LEU A 162 3.63 14.77 -3.25
CA LEU A 162 2.99 13.60 -3.88
C LEU A 162 1.99 14.04 -4.95
N SER A 163 1.13 15.02 -4.64
CA SER A 163 0.18 15.58 -5.60
C SER A 163 0.89 16.15 -6.83
N TYR A 164 1.98 16.89 -6.64
CA TYR A 164 2.74 17.47 -7.76
C TYR A 164 3.33 16.38 -8.68
N MET A 165 3.93 15.34 -8.12
CA MET A 165 4.51 14.25 -8.90
C MET A 165 3.45 13.49 -9.70
N ILE A 166 2.32 13.16 -9.06
CA ILE A 166 1.21 12.44 -9.71
C ILE A 166 0.60 13.28 -10.84
N ASN A 167 0.35 14.58 -10.60
CA ASN A 167 -0.15 15.48 -11.63
C ASN A 167 0.81 15.55 -12.83
N THR A 168 2.11 15.64 -12.58
CA THR A 168 3.13 15.77 -13.62
C THR A 168 3.28 14.49 -14.46
N ALA A 169 3.23 13.32 -13.82
CA ALA A 169 3.45 12.04 -14.50
C ALA A 169 2.16 11.40 -15.03
N ILE A 170 1.08 11.36 -14.20
CA ILE A 170 -0.11 10.56 -14.48
C ILE A 170 -1.23 11.41 -15.09
N VAL A 171 -1.63 12.52 -14.45
CA VAL A 171 -2.72 13.37 -14.96
C VAL A 171 -2.39 13.92 -16.35
N LYS A 172 -1.14 14.30 -16.57
CA LYS A 172 -0.69 14.77 -17.89
C LYS A 172 -0.93 13.75 -19.02
N LYS A 173 -0.90 12.44 -18.70
CA LYS A 173 -1.04 11.36 -19.67
C LYS A 173 -2.47 10.83 -19.77
N PHE A 174 -3.16 10.71 -18.65
CA PHE A 174 -4.47 10.02 -18.56
C PHE A 174 -5.63 10.95 -18.15
N GLY A 175 -5.37 12.20 -17.78
CA GLY A 175 -6.40 13.06 -17.18
C GLY A 175 -6.68 12.67 -15.74
N GLY A 176 -7.98 12.78 -15.32
CA GLY A 176 -8.42 12.37 -14.00
C GLY A 176 -8.14 13.39 -12.89
N HIS A 177 -8.32 12.95 -11.64
CA HIS A 177 -8.24 13.81 -10.46
C HIS A 177 -7.22 13.29 -9.44
N VAL A 178 -6.53 14.22 -8.75
CA VAL A 178 -5.56 13.90 -7.69
C VAL A 178 -6.03 14.47 -6.36
N THR A 179 -6.04 13.64 -5.33
CA THR A 179 -6.11 14.06 -3.93
C THR A 179 -4.83 13.63 -3.20
N ALA A 180 -4.38 14.45 -2.26
CA ALA A 180 -3.27 14.09 -1.40
C ALA A 180 -3.48 14.66 0.00
N GLU A 181 -3.27 13.81 1.01
CA GLU A 181 -3.53 14.17 2.41
C GLU A 181 -2.59 13.41 3.35
N GLU A 182 -2.47 13.89 4.57
CA GLU A 182 -1.86 13.13 5.65
C GLU A 182 -2.76 11.98 6.07
N ILE A 183 -2.15 10.85 6.40
CA ILE A 183 -2.82 9.69 7.00
C ILE A 183 -2.33 9.50 8.43
N GLY A 184 -3.23 9.03 9.29
CA GLY A 184 -2.88 8.83 10.70
C GLY A 184 -3.91 8.03 11.46
N LEU A 185 -3.64 7.85 12.74
CA LEU A 185 -4.48 7.10 13.67
C LEU A 185 -5.26 8.06 14.58
N ASN A 186 -6.55 7.81 14.75
CA ASN A 186 -7.38 8.56 15.67
C ASN A 186 -6.96 8.27 17.12
N VAL A 187 -6.70 9.33 17.88
CA VAL A 187 -6.37 9.26 19.30
C VAL A 187 -7.65 9.40 20.12
N THR A 188 -8.15 8.30 20.65
CA THR A 188 -9.44 8.24 21.35
C THR A 188 -9.47 9.10 22.63
N SER A 189 -8.31 9.34 23.27
CA SER A 189 -8.22 10.08 24.53
C SER A 189 -8.38 11.60 24.38
N ASN A 190 -8.14 12.16 23.20
CA ASN A 190 -8.16 13.61 22.97
C ASN A 190 -8.87 14.07 21.68
N GLY A 191 -9.32 13.11 20.86
CA GLY A 191 -10.01 13.38 19.59
C GLY A 191 -9.10 13.92 18.47
N LEU A 192 -7.77 13.88 18.66
CA LEU A 192 -6.80 14.30 17.65
C LEU A 192 -6.39 13.11 16.77
N VAL A 193 -5.62 13.38 15.72
CA VAL A 193 -5.02 12.38 14.84
C VAL A 193 -3.52 12.33 15.09
N LEU A 194 -2.99 11.13 15.35
CA LEU A 194 -1.56 10.87 15.34
C LEU A 194 -1.10 10.78 13.87
N PRO A 195 -0.34 11.76 13.36
CA PRO A 195 0.11 11.71 11.97
C PRO A 195 1.10 10.58 11.78
N CYS A 196 0.89 9.75 10.75
CA CYS A 196 1.75 8.60 10.44
C CYS A 196 2.52 8.81 9.14
N GLY A 197 1.89 9.36 8.11
CA GLY A 197 2.49 9.55 6.80
C GLY A 197 1.60 10.37 5.87
N ALA A 198 1.85 10.27 4.56
CA ALA A 198 1.08 10.94 3.53
C ALA A 198 0.66 9.95 2.44
N SER A 199 -0.49 10.19 1.83
CA SER A 199 -0.96 9.45 0.66
C SER A 199 -1.29 10.40 -0.48
N GLY A 200 -0.87 10.04 -1.69
CA GLY A 200 -1.32 10.63 -2.95
C GLY A 200 -2.19 9.62 -3.69
N ARG A 201 -3.36 10.04 -4.11
CA ARG A 201 -4.36 9.22 -4.80
C ARG A 201 -4.74 9.87 -6.11
N TRP A 202 -4.67 9.12 -7.19
CA TRP A 202 -5.22 9.51 -8.48
C TRP A 202 -6.33 8.55 -8.86
N GLU A 203 -7.36 9.09 -9.49
CA GLU A 203 -8.47 8.35 -10.08
C GLU A 203 -8.85 8.95 -11.43
N ASN A 204 -9.28 8.08 -12.35
CA ASN A 204 -9.75 8.49 -13.68
C ASN A 204 -11.17 9.04 -13.63
#